data_2776ed1bf3f3eeaf5b4e99997dc5930c
#
_entry.id   2776ed1bf3f3eeaf5b4e99997dc5930c
#
_cell.length_a   1.000
_cell.length_b   1.000
_cell.length_c   1.000
_cell.angle_alpha   90.00
_cell.angle_beta   90.00
_cell.angle_gamma   90.00
#
_symmetry.space_group_name_H-M   'P 1'
#
loop_
_entity.id
_entity.type
_entity.pdbx_description
1 polymer ?
#
loop_
_entity_poly.entity_id
_entity_poly.type
_entity_poly.pdbx_seq_one_letter_code
_entity_poly.pdbx_strand_id
1 'polypeptide(L)'
;MTTKFDIYQDVTDRIVTALESGAAPWLKPWAEGKCGGSGPHNAATGRAYNGINWLVLSCSAYTSDGWLTYKQAAELGGQVRKGEKGTHIVFWSFPKIQQDDGTFKAVPFAKGYVVFNTQQCDGLDPAKLKGMEPVVAGDTSINALAARVGADVRHGGTKAFYTPQGDYVGMPTAQSFASPDAYAATLAHELVHWTGHKSRCDRQFGKRFGDDAYALEELVAEIGSAFVCAQMGIPLENLQHSSYIASWLKVLKADKRAIFTASSQAKRSSEFLITNEPVIEEIAA
;
A
#
# COMPACT_ATOMS: atom_id res chain seq x y z
N MET A 1 5.27 1.77 35.76
CA MET A 1 4.07 1.80 34.88
C MET A 1 4.49 1.33 33.51
N THR A 2 4.10 0.15 33.08
CA THR A 2 4.35 -0.32 31.71
C THR A 2 3.52 0.54 30.77
N THR A 3 4.15 1.40 30.00
CA THR A 3 3.49 2.15 28.92
C THR A 3 2.82 1.14 28.00
N LYS A 4 1.50 1.26 27.84
CA LYS A 4 0.72 0.41 26.92
C LYS A 4 1.30 0.63 25.51
N PHE A 5 1.67 -0.45 24.84
CA PHE A 5 2.22 -0.40 23.49
C PHE A 5 1.22 0.31 22.54
N ASP A 6 1.69 1.38 21.90
CA ASP A 6 0.90 2.18 20.96
C ASP A 6 1.31 1.82 19.53
N ILE A 7 0.50 0.99 18.88
CA ILE A 7 0.76 0.50 17.52
C ILE A 7 0.75 1.66 16.49
N TYR A 8 -0.06 2.70 16.70
CA TYR A 8 -0.09 3.86 15.81
C TYR A 8 1.25 4.60 15.83
N GLN A 9 1.79 4.81 17.04
CA GLN A 9 3.07 5.47 17.20
C GLN A 9 4.21 4.63 16.62
N ASP A 10 4.28 3.33 16.96
CA ASP A 10 5.33 2.43 16.46
C ASP A 10 5.39 2.41 14.92
N VAL A 11 4.24 2.28 14.28
CA VAL A 11 4.16 2.25 12.81
C VAL A 11 4.55 3.59 12.21
N THR A 12 4.01 4.69 12.74
CA THR A 12 4.33 6.04 12.23
C THR A 12 5.81 6.36 12.37
N ASP A 13 6.42 6.04 13.52
CA ASP A 13 7.85 6.27 13.76
C ASP A 13 8.74 5.52 12.77
N ARG A 14 8.39 4.29 12.40
CA ARG A 14 9.10 3.51 11.38
C ARG A 14 9.04 4.17 10.01
N ILE A 15 7.84 4.61 9.59
CA ILE A 15 7.64 5.29 8.31
C ILE A 15 8.40 6.62 8.28
N VAL A 16 8.29 7.42 9.35
CA VAL A 16 8.99 8.70 9.49
C VAL A 16 10.50 8.48 9.39
N THR A 17 11.04 7.49 10.12
CA THR A 17 12.48 7.16 10.10
C THR A 17 12.94 6.79 8.69
N ALA A 18 12.15 5.99 7.95
CA ALA A 18 12.48 5.62 6.58
C ALA A 18 12.46 6.84 5.66
N LEU A 19 11.45 7.71 5.75
CA LEU A 19 11.36 8.95 4.97
C LEU A 19 12.50 9.92 5.29
N GLU A 20 12.90 10.06 6.55
CA GLU A 20 14.05 10.89 6.98
C GLU A 20 15.39 10.38 6.43
N SER A 21 15.51 9.08 6.19
CA SER A 21 16.68 8.50 5.52
C SER A 21 16.66 8.70 3.99
N GLY A 22 15.64 9.36 3.46
CA GLY A 22 15.48 9.59 2.02
C GLY A 22 14.89 8.41 1.24
N ALA A 23 14.47 7.36 1.95
CA ALA A 23 13.85 6.19 1.36
C ALA A 23 12.34 6.21 1.60
N ALA A 24 11.53 6.34 0.55
CA ALA A 24 10.10 6.06 0.65
C ALA A 24 9.91 4.54 0.79
N PRO A 25 9.33 4.04 1.90
CA PRO A 25 9.27 2.59 2.19
C PRO A 25 8.55 1.77 1.12
N TRP A 26 7.63 2.41 0.40
CA TRP A 26 6.87 1.81 -0.69
C TRP A 26 7.62 1.78 -2.03
N LEU A 27 8.79 2.40 -2.10
CA LEU A 27 9.64 2.46 -3.29
C LEU A 27 10.86 1.54 -3.20
N LYS A 28 10.86 0.51 -2.38
CA LYS A 28 11.99 -0.41 -2.37
C LYS A 28 12.23 -0.90 -3.80
N PRO A 29 13.42 -0.66 -4.37
CA PRO A 29 13.85 -1.41 -5.51
C PRO A 29 13.95 -2.87 -5.02
N TRP A 30 13.00 -3.68 -5.40
CA TRP A 30 13.06 -5.13 -5.18
C TRP A 30 14.39 -5.59 -5.76
N ALA A 31 15.25 -6.11 -4.91
CA ALA A 31 16.62 -6.45 -5.25
C ALA A 31 16.66 -7.17 -6.60
N GLU A 32 17.48 -6.63 -7.49
CA GLU A 32 17.69 -7.11 -8.84
C GLU A 32 17.54 -8.63 -8.95
N GLY A 33 16.50 -9.09 -9.62
CA GLY A 33 16.49 -10.39 -10.28
C GLY A 33 15.94 -11.59 -9.55
N LYS A 34 15.23 -11.53 -8.40
CA LYS A 34 14.86 -12.78 -7.70
C LYS A 34 13.42 -12.96 -7.18
N CYS A 35 12.55 -11.98 -7.22
CA CYS A 35 11.14 -12.20 -6.87
C CYS A 35 10.25 -11.52 -7.89
N GLY A 36 9.28 -12.22 -8.39
CA GLY A 36 8.24 -11.64 -9.25
C GLY A 36 7.37 -10.67 -8.45
N GLY A 37 7.90 -9.53 -8.10
CA GLY A 37 7.36 -8.24 -7.67
C GLY A 37 6.03 -8.13 -6.93
N SER A 38 5.58 -9.15 -6.23
CA SER A 38 4.22 -9.22 -5.72
C SER A 38 4.01 -8.62 -4.32
N GLY A 39 5.09 -8.18 -3.65
CA GLY A 39 5.04 -7.54 -2.34
C GLY A 39 4.85 -8.48 -1.14
N PRO A 40 4.78 -7.92 0.08
CA PRO A 40 4.68 -8.71 1.31
C PRO A 40 3.44 -9.60 1.34
N HIS A 41 3.65 -10.90 1.62
CA HIS A 41 2.59 -11.89 1.71
C HIS A 41 2.83 -12.89 2.85
N ASN A 42 1.79 -13.56 3.27
CA ASN A 42 1.88 -14.66 4.22
C ASN A 42 2.38 -15.92 3.51
N ALA A 43 3.59 -16.34 3.79
CA ALA A 43 4.25 -17.45 3.11
C ALA A 43 3.63 -18.83 3.39
N ALA A 44 2.75 -18.97 4.39
CA ALA A 44 2.00 -20.21 4.62
C ALA A 44 0.73 -20.30 3.76
N THR A 45 0.13 -19.17 3.41
CA THR A 45 -1.17 -19.11 2.74
C THR A 45 -1.11 -18.57 1.32
N GLY A 46 -0.06 -17.83 0.96
CA GLY A 46 0.05 -17.06 -0.29
C GLY A 46 -0.72 -15.73 -0.25
N ARG A 47 -1.46 -15.43 0.83
CA ARG A 47 -2.30 -14.23 0.91
C ARG A 47 -1.45 -12.97 1.03
N ALA A 48 -1.67 -12.01 0.15
CA ALA A 48 -1.04 -10.70 0.20
C ALA A 48 -1.41 -9.95 1.49
N TYR A 49 -0.44 -9.25 2.06
CA TYR A 49 -0.73 -8.16 2.98
C TYR A 49 -1.18 -6.93 2.19
N ASN A 50 -1.98 -6.10 2.80
CA ASN A 50 -2.48 -4.87 2.17
C ASN A 50 -2.56 -3.72 3.18
N GLY A 51 -2.83 -2.52 2.70
CA GLY A 51 -2.95 -1.33 3.52
C GLY A 51 -1.70 -1.09 4.37
N ILE A 52 -1.90 -0.71 5.64
CA ILE A 52 -0.81 -0.37 6.57
C ILE A 52 0.16 -1.54 6.80
N ASN A 53 -0.30 -2.78 6.77
CA ASN A 53 0.56 -3.95 6.96
C ASN A 53 1.55 -4.10 5.80
N TRP A 54 1.10 -3.85 4.56
CA TRP A 54 1.99 -3.86 3.40
C TRP A 54 3.12 -2.83 3.58
N LEU A 55 2.78 -1.59 3.98
CA LEU A 55 3.77 -0.54 4.22
C LEU A 55 4.78 -0.92 5.31
N VAL A 56 4.28 -1.37 6.46
CA VAL A 56 5.15 -1.75 7.59
C VAL A 56 6.12 -2.87 7.24
N LEU A 57 5.65 -3.87 6.51
CA LEU A 57 6.48 -5.00 6.11
C LEU A 57 7.46 -4.61 5.01
N SER A 58 7.07 -3.70 4.12
CA SER A 58 7.95 -3.13 3.09
C SER A 58 9.07 -2.25 3.68
N CYS A 59 8.90 -1.68 4.88
CA CYS A 59 9.97 -0.96 5.59
C CYS A 59 11.10 -1.86 6.11
N SER A 60 10.94 -3.19 6.05
CA SER A 60 11.96 -4.12 6.54
C SER A 60 13.19 -4.16 5.64
N ALA A 61 14.35 -4.57 6.17
CA ALA A 61 15.58 -4.73 5.40
C ALA A 61 15.68 -6.08 4.66
N TYR A 62 14.68 -6.96 4.81
CA TYR A 62 14.70 -8.28 4.20
C TYR A 62 14.42 -8.21 2.70
N THR A 63 15.06 -9.09 1.94
CA THR A 63 14.88 -9.23 0.49
C THR A 63 13.77 -10.23 0.13
N SER A 64 13.33 -11.05 1.08
CA SER A 64 12.17 -11.94 0.90
C SER A 64 10.87 -11.22 1.22
N ASP A 65 9.84 -11.45 0.43
CA ASP A 65 8.49 -10.92 0.63
C ASP A 65 7.61 -11.84 1.50
N GLY A 66 8.10 -13.03 1.85
CA GLY A 66 7.38 -14.01 2.64
C GLY A 66 7.45 -13.74 4.14
N TRP A 67 6.30 -13.74 4.81
CA TRP A 67 6.17 -13.51 6.25
C TRP A 67 5.33 -14.58 6.92
N LEU A 68 5.70 -14.95 8.14
CA LEU A 68 5.10 -16.03 8.92
C LEU A 68 4.89 -15.58 10.37
N THR A 69 3.84 -16.07 11.00
CA THR A 69 3.79 -16.06 12.46
C THR A 69 4.75 -17.12 13.02
N TYR A 70 5.12 -17.01 14.29
CA TYR A 70 5.96 -18.00 14.96
C TYR A 70 5.38 -19.44 14.82
N LYS A 71 4.06 -19.56 14.98
CA LYS A 71 3.34 -20.84 14.86
C LYS A 71 3.41 -21.38 13.42
N GLN A 72 3.19 -20.54 12.42
CA GLN A 72 3.28 -20.94 11.01
C GLN A 72 4.69 -21.40 10.62
N ALA A 73 5.73 -20.73 11.13
CA ALA A 73 7.11 -21.17 10.89
C ALA A 73 7.32 -22.63 11.40
N ALA A 74 6.84 -22.94 12.61
CA ALA A 74 6.92 -24.28 13.17
C ALA A 74 6.09 -25.31 12.37
N GLU A 75 4.88 -24.96 11.94
CA GLU A 75 4.01 -25.82 11.11
C GLU A 75 4.63 -26.14 9.74
N LEU A 76 5.45 -25.22 9.22
CA LEU A 76 6.22 -25.42 7.97
C LEU A 76 7.56 -26.14 8.17
N GLY A 77 7.82 -26.65 9.38
CA GLY A 77 9.01 -27.41 9.72
C GLY A 77 10.22 -26.56 10.11
N GLY A 78 10.06 -25.25 10.15
CA GLY A 78 11.12 -24.31 10.49
C GLY A 78 11.01 -23.76 11.91
N GLN A 79 11.97 -22.91 12.25
CA GLN A 79 12.04 -22.25 13.54
C GLN A 79 12.59 -20.83 13.39
N VAL A 80 11.95 -19.85 14.04
CA VAL A 80 12.51 -18.50 14.15
C VAL A 80 13.79 -18.54 14.98
N ARG A 81 14.88 -17.99 14.45
CA ARG A 81 16.17 -17.96 15.13
C ARG A 81 16.09 -17.23 16.46
N LYS A 82 16.85 -17.69 17.44
CA LYS A 82 16.93 -17.08 18.76
C LYS A 82 17.45 -15.64 18.66
N GLY A 83 16.74 -14.71 19.29
CA GLY A 83 17.11 -13.28 19.31
C GLY A 83 16.53 -12.46 18.17
N GLU A 84 15.88 -13.07 17.20
CA GLU A 84 15.20 -12.32 16.13
C GLU A 84 14.02 -11.51 16.68
N LYS A 85 13.84 -10.32 16.11
CA LYS A 85 12.75 -9.41 16.48
C LYS A 85 11.66 -9.49 15.42
N GLY A 86 10.46 -9.83 15.83
CA GLY A 86 9.31 -9.84 14.92
C GLY A 86 8.80 -8.44 14.61
N THR A 87 8.08 -8.33 13.51
CA THR A 87 7.43 -7.09 13.07
C THR A 87 5.96 -7.11 13.50
N HIS A 88 5.51 -6.04 14.14
CA HIS A 88 4.10 -5.88 14.50
C HIS A 88 3.28 -5.50 13.28
N ILE A 89 2.18 -6.23 13.08
CA ILE A 89 1.14 -5.93 12.08
C ILE A 89 -0.20 -5.75 12.78
N VAL A 90 -1.13 -5.09 12.10
CA VAL A 90 -2.46 -4.76 12.63
C VAL A 90 -3.52 -5.58 11.90
N PHE A 91 -4.35 -6.27 12.65
CA PHE A 91 -5.55 -6.90 12.13
C PHE A 91 -6.77 -6.16 12.64
N TRP A 92 -7.59 -5.70 11.73
CA TRP A 92 -8.87 -5.06 12.04
C TRP A 92 -9.99 -6.08 12.01
N SER A 93 -10.82 -6.08 13.03
CA SER A 93 -12.08 -6.81 13.04
C SER A 93 -13.19 -5.86 13.48
N PHE A 94 -14.41 -6.15 13.01
CA PHE A 94 -15.58 -5.33 13.25
C PHE A 94 -16.67 -6.18 13.91
N PRO A 95 -16.48 -6.62 15.19
CA PRO A 95 -17.51 -7.38 15.87
C PRO A 95 -18.77 -6.54 15.98
N LYS A 96 -19.92 -7.14 15.65
CA LYS A 96 -21.22 -6.52 15.86
C LYS A 96 -21.59 -6.63 17.33
N ILE A 97 -21.69 -5.51 18.01
CA ILE A 97 -22.10 -5.42 19.42
C ILE A 97 -23.54 -4.95 19.45
N GLN A 98 -24.39 -5.70 20.18
CA GLN A 98 -25.77 -5.31 20.39
C GLN A 98 -25.85 -4.08 21.33
N GLN A 99 -26.57 -3.07 20.89
CA GLN A 99 -26.83 -1.86 21.68
C GLN A 99 -28.05 -2.09 22.60
N ASP A 100 -28.22 -1.21 23.58
CA ASP A 100 -29.34 -1.28 24.55
C ASP A 100 -30.74 -1.18 23.90
N ASP A 101 -30.79 -0.58 22.69
CA ASP A 101 -32.02 -0.47 21.88
C ASP A 101 -32.28 -1.71 21.01
N GLY A 102 -31.48 -2.78 21.15
CA GLY A 102 -31.58 -4.00 20.36
C GLY A 102 -30.92 -3.95 18.97
N THR A 103 -30.41 -2.80 18.54
CA THR A 103 -29.66 -2.68 17.25
C THR A 103 -28.25 -3.24 17.37
N PHE A 104 -27.64 -3.58 16.24
CA PHE A 104 -26.25 -4.03 16.20
C PHE A 104 -25.36 -2.93 15.61
N LYS A 105 -24.29 -2.56 16.33
CA LYS A 105 -23.27 -1.64 15.85
C LYS A 105 -21.95 -2.38 15.65
N ALA A 106 -21.34 -2.23 14.48
CA ALA A 106 -19.98 -2.69 14.25
C ALA A 106 -19.01 -1.79 15.02
N VAL A 107 -18.18 -2.38 15.87
CA VAL A 107 -17.18 -1.65 16.65
C VAL A 107 -15.81 -2.06 16.12
N PRO A 108 -15.00 -1.11 15.60
CA PRO A 108 -13.67 -1.43 15.11
C PRO A 108 -12.78 -1.90 16.27
N PHE A 109 -12.15 -3.04 16.08
CA PHE A 109 -11.22 -3.62 17.04
C PHE A 109 -9.89 -3.93 16.32
N ALA A 110 -8.84 -3.25 16.75
CA ALA A 110 -7.49 -3.49 16.26
C ALA A 110 -6.77 -4.50 17.14
N LYS A 111 -6.29 -5.58 16.54
CA LYS A 111 -5.45 -6.58 17.21
C LYS A 111 -4.06 -6.61 16.57
N GLY A 112 -3.03 -6.42 17.40
CA GLY A 112 -1.65 -6.59 16.97
C GLY A 112 -1.28 -8.06 16.87
N TYR A 113 -0.56 -8.43 15.81
CA TYR A 113 0.12 -9.70 15.64
C TYR A 113 1.59 -9.48 15.37
N VAL A 114 2.41 -10.47 15.67
CA VAL A 114 3.84 -10.44 15.38
C VAL A 114 4.13 -11.44 14.27
N VAL A 115 4.80 -10.99 13.23
CA VAL A 115 5.26 -11.83 12.13
C VAL A 115 6.77 -11.71 11.96
N PHE A 116 7.35 -12.73 11.36
CA PHE A 116 8.77 -12.84 11.08
C PHE A 116 8.95 -13.05 9.59
N ASN A 117 9.96 -12.43 9.01
CA ASN A 117 10.32 -12.70 7.61
C ASN A 117 10.87 -14.13 7.49
N THR A 118 10.66 -14.78 6.35
CA THR A 118 11.21 -16.12 6.10
C THR A 118 12.72 -16.17 6.27
N GLN A 119 13.43 -15.07 6.01
CA GLN A 119 14.87 -14.95 6.24
C GLN A 119 15.28 -14.94 7.73
N GLN A 120 14.34 -14.81 8.67
CA GLN A 120 14.58 -14.92 10.12
C GLN A 120 14.37 -16.35 10.64
N CYS A 121 14.05 -17.28 9.75
CA CYS A 121 13.72 -18.65 10.12
C CYS A 121 14.74 -19.63 9.53
N ASP A 122 15.07 -20.68 10.30
CA ASP A 122 15.85 -21.80 9.85
C ASP A 122 14.95 -23.02 9.62
N GLY A 123 15.34 -23.93 8.73
CA GLY A 123 14.69 -25.22 8.51
C GLY A 123 13.32 -25.16 7.83
N LEU A 124 12.93 -24.02 7.28
CA LEU A 124 11.69 -23.95 6.48
C LEU A 124 11.79 -24.86 5.25
N ASP A 125 10.75 -25.65 5.01
CA ASP A 125 10.63 -26.46 3.80
C ASP A 125 10.22 -25.58 2.61
N PRO A 126 11.08 -25.35 1.61
CA PRO A 126 10.77 -24.49 0.47
C PRO A 126 9.55 -24.97 -0.34
N ALA A 127 9.25 -26.28 -0.34
CA ALA A 127 8.13 -26.84 -1.08
C ALA A 127 6.77 -26.49 -0.44
N LYS A 128 6.76 -26.10 0.82
CA LYS A 128 5.56 -25.68 1.56
C LYS A 128 5.34 -24.18 1.57
N LEU A 129 6.35 -23.40 1.16
CA LEU A 129 6.22 -21.95 1.07
C LEU A 129 5.37 -21.61 -0.16
N LYS A 130 4.37 -20.77 0.07
CA LYS A 130 3.50 -20.26 -0.97
C LYS A 130 3.93 -18.85 -1.36
N GLY A 131 4.16 -18.64 -2.65
CA GLY A 131 4.24 -17.30 -3.25
C GLY A 131 2.87 -16.65 -3.36
N MET A 132 2.85 -15.38 -3.67
CA MET A 132 1.62 -14.67 -3.99
C MET A 132 1.18 -15.04 -5.41
N GLU A 133 -0.09 -15.37 -5.58
CA GLU A 133 -0.66 -15.55 -6.91
C GLU A 133 -0.96 -14.18 -7.54
N PRO A 134 -0.71 -13.98 -8.85
CA PRO A 134 -1.08 -12.75 -9.54
C PRO A 134 -2.59 -12.51 -9.43
N VAL A 135 -2.98 -11.30 -9.04
CA VAL A 135 -4.40 -10.96 -8.86
C VAL A 135 -5.09 -10.64 -10.19
N VAL A 136 -4.32 -10.26 -11.22
CA VAL A 136 -4.85 -9.82 -12.50
C VAL A 136 -4.67 -10.89 -13.57
N ALA A 137 -5.78 -11.38 -14.11
CA ALA A 137 -5.78 -12.28 -15.27
C ALA A 137 -5.98 -11.47 -16.57
N GLY A 138 -5.28 -11.84 -17.65
CA GLY A 138 -5.42 -11.21 -18.97
C GLY A 138 -4.35 -10.17 -19.27
N ASP A 139 -4.71 -9.11 -20.02
CA ASP A 139 -3.78 -8.01 -20.33
C ASP A 139 -3.47 -7.21 -19.07
N THR A 140 -2.24 -7.33 -18.60
CA THR A 140 -1.72 -6.69 -17.37
C THR A 140 -1.14 -5.31 -17.63
N SER A 141 -1.31 -4.72 -18.82
CA SER A 141 -0.84 -3.37 -19.07
C SER A 141 -1.64 -2.33 -18.29
N ILE A 142 -0.98 -1.28 -17.85
CA ILE A 142 -1.61 -0.17 -17.14
C ILE A 142 -2.69 0.53 -18.01
N ASN A 143 -2.50 0.54 -19.34
CA ASN A 143 -3.49 1.09 -20.26
C ASN A 143 -4.76 0.23 -20.33
N ALA A 144 -4.61 -1.09 -20.30
CA ALA A 144 -5.76 -2.01 -20.23
C ALA A 144 -6.51 -1.83 -18.90
N LEU A 145 -5.78 -1.63 -17.79
CA LEU A 145 -6.39 -1.28 -16.51
C LEU A 145 -7.21 0.00 -16.60
N ALA A 146 -6.63 1.09 -17.14
CA ALA A 146 -7.31 2.37 -17.31
C ALA A 146 -8.56 2.26 -18.17
N ALA A 147 -8.48 1.53 -19.30
CA ALA A 147 -9.62 1.28 -20.19
C ALA A 147 -10.72 0.47 -19.50
N ARG A 148 -10.36 -0.56 -18.73
CA ARG A 148 -11.31 -1.41 -18.00
C ARG A 148 -12.13 -0.65 -16.98
N VAL A 149 -11.51 0.28 -16.24
CA VAL A 149 -12.21 1.11 -15.25
C VAL A 149 -12.92 2.32 -15.88
N GLY A 150 -12.76 2.54 -17.19
CA GLY A 150 -13.39 3.65 -17.91
C GLY A 150 -12.73 5.01 -17.66
N ALA A 151 -11.45 5.05 -17.30
CA ALA A 151 -10.74 6.30 -17.12
C ALA A 151 -10.45 6.98 -18.47
N ASP A 152 -10.80 8.27 -18.58
CA ASP A 152 -10.47 9.09 -19.75
C ASP A 152 -8.99 9.53 -19.65
N VAL A 153 -8.12 8.85 -20.39
CA VAL A 153 -6.68 9.15 -20.44
C VAL A 153 -6.36 9.86 -21.74
N ARG A 154 -5.88 11.10 -21.62
CA ARG A 154 -5.56 11.98 -22.77
C ARG A 154 -4.06 12.19 -22.87
N HIS A 155 -3.47 11.86 -24.01
CA HIS A 155 -2.04 12.02 -24.23
C HIS A 155 -1.71 13.36 -24.90
N GLY A 156 -0.66 14.01 -24.38
CA GLY A 156 -0.13 15.28 -24.90
C GLY A 156 0.52 16.11 -23.80
N GLY A 157 1.20 17.17 -24.20
CA GLY A 157 1.91 18.03 -23.25
C GLY A 157 3.13 17.38 -22.60
N THR A 158 3.61 17.96 -21.50
CA THR A 158 4.86 17.57 -20.81
C THR A 158 4.66 17.20 -19.35
N LYS A 159 3.41 17.20 -18.85
CA LYS A 159 3.09 16.90 -17.45
C LYS A 159 2.02 15.84 -17.36
N ALA A 160 2.16 14.94 -16.38
CA ALA A 160 1.11 14.06 -15.94
C ALA A 160 0.27 14.80 -14.88
N PHE A 161 -1.04 14.61 -14.91
CA PHE A 161 -1.97 15.17 -13.92
C PHE A 161 -3.36 14.55 -14.04
N TYR A 162 -4.08 14.53 -12.93
CA TYR A 162 -5.53 14.35 -12.92
C TYR A 162 -6.23 15.70 -12.72
N THR A 163 -7.33 15.94 -13.40
CA THR A 163 -8.16 17.14 -13.21
C THR A 163 -9.57 16.78 -12.77
N PRO A 164 -9.97 17.11 -11.52
CA PRO A 164 -11.31 16.79 -11.01
C PRO A 164 -12.44 17.48 -11.77
N GLN A 165 -12.21 18.70 -12.32
CA GLN A 165 -13.23 19.47 -13.04
C GLN A 165 -13.58 18.82 -14.39
N GLY A 166 -12.59 18.25 -15.06
CA GLY A 166 -12.78 17.58 -16.36
C GLY A 166 -12.92 16.07 -16.26
N ASP A 167 -12.66 15.52 -15.08
CA ASP A 167 -12.63 14.09 -14.76
C ASP A 167 -11.82 13.25 -15.76
N TYR A 168 -10.64 13.76 -16.14
CA TYR A 168 -9.72 13.04 -17.02
C TYR A 168 -8.27 13.08 -16.49
N VAL A 169 -7.49 12.11 -16.93
CA VAL A 169 -6.04 12.03 -16.70
C VAL A 169 -5.31 12.55 -17.94
N GLY A 170 -4.47 13.56 -17.76
CA GLY A 170 -3.52 14.02 -18.78
C GLY A 170 -2.20 13.30 -18.61
N MET A 171 -1.66 12.75 -19.70
CA MET A 171 -0.36 12.07 -19.71
C MET A 171 0.53 12.57 -20.85
N PRO A 172 1.84 12.74 -20.63
CA PRO A 172 2.78 12.82 -21.74
C PRO A 172 2.73 11.55 -22.58
N THR A 173 3.22 11.61 -23.81
CA THR A 173 3.30 10.40 -24.64
C THR A 173 4.24 9.37 -24.02
N ALA A 174 3.98 8.08 -24.19
CA ALA A 174 4.78 7.01 -23.60
C ALA A 174 6.26 7.10 -23.97
N GLN A 175 6.57 7.58 -25.18
CA GLN A 175 7.93 7.79 -25.68
C GLN A 175 8.71 8.90 -24.92
N SER A 176 8.02 9.75 -24.16
CA SER A 176 8.65 10.81 -23.36
C SER A 176 9.27 10.29 -22.07
N PHE A 177 8.93 9.07 -21.66
CA PHE A 177 9.40 8.46 -20.42
C PHE A 177 10.70 7.69 -20.62
N ALA A 178 11.50 7.59 -19.55
CA ALA A 178 12.77 6.86 -19.58
C ALA A 178 12.58 5.34 -19.80
N SER A 179 11.43 4.79 -19.39
CA SER A 179 11.07 3.38 -19.58
C SER A 179 9.56 3.21 -19.64
N PRO A 180 9.05 2.08 -20.19
CA PRO A 180 7.64 1.71 -20.09
C PRO A 180 7.14 1.62 -18.66
N ASP A 181 7.98 1.17 -17.73
CA ASP A 181 7.64 1.03 -16.31
C ASP A 181 7.49 2.40 -15.64
N ALA A 182 8.33 3.38 -16.02
CA ALA A 182 8.19 4.77 -15.54
C ALA A 182 6.87 5.39 -16.02
N TYR A 183 6.48 5.16 -17.28
CA TYR A 183 5.16 5.57 -17.78
C TYR A 183 4.04 4.88 -16.99
N ALA A 184 4.13 3.56 -16.80
CA ALA A 184 3.10 2.78 -16.12
C ALA A 184 2.93 3.21 -14.65
N ALA A 185 4.01 3.42 -13.92
CA ALA A 185 3.97 3.88 -12.54
C ALA A 185 3.40 5.29 -12.42
N THR A 186 3.74 6.20 -13.35
CA THR A 186 3.15 7.56 -13.40
C THR A 186 1.66 7.50 -13.70
N LEU A 187 1.24 6.68 -14.68
CA LEU A 187 -0.19 6.54 -14.97
C LEU A 187 -0.94 5.90 -13.79
N ALA A 188 -0.35 4.94 -13.10
CA ALA A 188 -0.93 4.37 -11.88
C ALA A 188 -1.16 5.44 -10.79
N HIS A 189 -0.20 6.35 -10.60
CA HIS A 189 -0.32 7.48 -9.68
C HIS A 189 -1.51 8.38 -10.04
N GLU A 190 -1.62 8.80 -11.29
CA GLU A 190 -2.72 9.65 -11.76
C GLU A 190 -4.08 8.93 -11.71
N LEU A 191 -4.10 7.62 -11.96
CA LEU A 191 -5.31 6.81 -11.82
C LEU A 191 -5.76 6.72 -10.35
N VAL A 192 -4.83 6.67 -9.39
CA VAL A 192 -5.20 6.73 -7.97
C VAL A 192 -5.85 8.08 -7.67
N HIS A 193 -5.32 9.21 -8.13
CA HIS A 193 -5.99 10.52 -8.01
C HIS A 193 -7.38 10.48 -8.65
N TRP A 194 -7.50 9.94 -9.86
CA TRP A 194 -8.78 9.80 -10.57
C TRP A 194 -9.82 9.02 -9.75
N THR A 195 -9.42 8.00 -9.00
CA THR A 195 -10.34 7.30 -8.09
C THR A 195 -10.90 8.20 -6.99
N GLY A 196 -10.26 9.32 -6.67
CA GLY A 196 -10.71 10.27 -5.65
C GLY A 196 -11.95 11.06 -6.01
N HIS A 197 -12.40 11.03 -7.27
CA HIS A 197 -13.62 11.73 -7.68
C HIS A 197 -14.85 11.27 -6.88
N LYS A 198 -15.81 12.18 -6.68
CA LYS A 198 -17.03 11.95 -5.88
C LYS A 198 -17.88 10.76 -6.33
N SER A 199 -17.79 10.37 -7.60
CA SER A 199 -18.50 9.20 -8.15
C SER A 199 -17.80 7.87 -7.88
N ARG A 200 -16.60 7.86 -7.28
CA ARG A 200 -15.77 6.68 -7.01
C ARG A 200 -15.45 6.55 -5.53
N CYS A 201 -14.26 6.93 -5.10
CA CYS A 201 -13.85 6.84 -3.70
C CYS A 201 -14.17 8.09 -2.86
N ASP A 202 -14.67 9.17 -3.48
CA ASP A 202 -15.12 10.42 -2.84
C ASP A 202 -14.13 10.99 -1.82
N ARG A 203 -12.87 11.20 -2.28
CA ARG A 203 -11.83 11.79 -1.43
C ARG A 203 -11.82 13.32 -1.52
N GLN A 204 -11.39 13.96 -0.42
CA GLN A 204 -11.21 15.40 -0.37
C GLN A 204 -9.83 15.78 -0.90
N PHE A 205 -9.79 16.42 -2.06
CA PHE A 205 -8.56 16.98 -2.62
C PHE A 205 -8.18 18.28 -1.91
N GLY A 206 -6.89 18.46 -1.59
CA GLY A 206 -6.35 19.74 -1.15
C GLY A 206 -6.52 20.83 -2.22
N LYS A 207 -6.57 22.10 -1.80
CA LYS A 207 -6.83 23.22 -2.71
C LYS A 207 -5.58 23.75 -3.41
N ARG A 208 -4.39 23.55 -2.81
CA ARG A 208 -3.13 24.04 -3.37
C ARG A 208 -1.94 23.28 -2.82
N PHE A 209 -0.84 23.28 -3.57
CA PHE A 209 0.45 22.73 -3.16
C PHE A 209 0.88 23.30 -1.79
N GLY A 210 1.32 22.41 -0.87
CA GLY A 210 1.72 22.77 0.50
C GLY A 210 0.59 22.81 1.52
N ASP A 211 -0.67 22.60 1.12
CA ASP A 211 -1.79 22.33 2.01
C ASP A 211 -1.66 20.91 2.61
N ASP A 212 -1.97 20.74 3.89
CA ASP A 212 -1.88 19.43 4.56
C ASP A 212 -2.83 18.39 3.91
N ALA A 213 -3.99 18.82 3.41
CA ALA A 213 -4.92 17.96 2.67
C ALA A 213 -4.34 17.55 1.31
N TYR A 214 -3.66 18.46 0.61
CA TYR A 214 -2.95 18.14 -0.63
C TYR A 214 -1.80 17.15 -0.36
N ALA A 215 -1.01 17.38 0.68
CA ALA A 215 0.08 16.47 1.06
C ALA A 215 -0.43 15.06 1.40
N LEU A 216 -1.60 14.96 2.06
CA LEU A 216 -2.23 13.68 2.35
C LEU A 216 -2.72 12.97 1.09
N GLU A 217 -3.33 13.69 0.14
CA GLU A 217 -3.79 13.12 -1.14
C GLU A 217 -2.62 12.62 -1.99
N GLU A 218 -1.51 13.38 -2.06
CA GLU A 218 -0.28 12.92 -2.70
C GLU A 218 0.26 11.64 -2.04
N LEU A 219 0.23 11.57 -0.72
CA LEU A 219 0.64 10.37 0.00
C LEU A 219 -0.27 9.18 -0.32
N VAL A 220 -1.57 9.40 -0.47
CA VAL A 220 -2.53 8.38 -0.92
C VAL A 220 -2.21 7.91 -2.33
N ALA A 221 -1.92 8.83 -3.24
CA ALA A 221 -1.60 8.53 -4.64
C ALA A 221 -0.31 7.72 -4.76
N GLU A 222 0.71 8.08 -3.99
CA GLU A 222 1.98 7.38 -3.93
C GLU A 222 1.84 5.94 -3.41
N ILE A 223 1.20 5.78 -2.26
CA ILE A 223 0.99 4.46 -1.67
C ILE A 223 0.06 3.61 -2.56
N GLY A 224 -0.98 4.22 -3.12
CA GLY A 224 -1.94 3.55 -3.98
C GLY A 224 -1.31 3.07 -5.30
N SER A 225 -0.48 3.91 -5.92
CA SER A 225 0.27 3.51 -7.12
C SER A 225 1.23 2.36 -6.84
N ALA A 226 1.90 2.37 -5.68
CA ALA A 226 2.75 1.25 -5.25
C ALA A 226 1.95 -0.06 -5.09
N PHE A 227 0.73 0.01 -4.54
CA PHE A 227 -0.14 -1.16 -4.43
C PHE A 227 -0.60 -1.68 -5.80
N VAL A 228 -0.97 -0.77 -6.72
CA VAL A 228 -1.38 -1.14 -8.09
C VAL A 228 -0.20 -1.78 -8.83
N CYS A 229 0.97 -1.13 -8.83
CA CYS A 229 2.17 -1.62 -9.50
C CYS A 229 2.60 -2.99 -8.96
N ALA A 230 2.59 -3.18 -7.62
CA ALA A 230 2.92 -4.47 -7.01
C ALA A 230 1.96 -5.59 -7.46
N GLN A 231 0.66 -5.30 -7.57
CA GLN A 231 -0.34 -6.28 -8.02
C GLN A 231 -0.26 -6.58 -9.52
N MET A 232 0.22 -5.64 -10.31
CA MET A 232 0.41 -5.78 -11.75
C MET A 232 1.81 -6.28 -12.13
N GLY A 233 2.73 -6.44 -11.17
CA GLY A 233 4.11 -6.82 -11.43
C GLY A 233 4.92 -5.72 -12.14
N ILE A 234 4.54 -4.45 -12.00
CA ILE A 234 5.23 -3.30 -12.57
C ILE A 234 6.33 -2.85 -11.60
N PRO A 235 7.60 -2.81 -12.02
CA PRO A 235 8.68 -2.29 -11.18
C PRO A 235 8.48 -0.81 -10.85
N LEU A 236 8.71 -0.46 -9.59
CA LEU A 236 8.65 0.93 -9.11
C LEU A 236 10.05 1.55 -9.21
N GLU A 237 10.50 1.87 -10.41
CA GLU A 237 11.78 2.53 -10.62
C GLU A 237 11.60 4.05 -10.73
N ASN A 238 12.44 4.80 -10.00
CA ASN A 238 12.68 6.24 -10.20
C ASN A 238 11.48 7.19 -10.14
N LEU A 239 10.47 6.90 -9.35
CA LEU A 239 9.45 7.91 -9.05
C LEU A 239 10.09 9.05 -8.24
N GLN A 240 10.02 10.28 -8.77
CA GLN A 240 10.67 11.45 -8.16
C GLN A 240 9.78 12.05 -7.05
N HIS A 241 9.90 11.52 -5.82
CA HIS A 241 9.07 11.93 -4.68
C HIS A 241 9.75 12.91 -3.72
N SER A 242 11.01 13.26 -3.97
CA SER A 242 11.80 14.11 -3.06
C SER A 242 11.14 15.44 -2.71
N SER A 243 10.35 16.02 -3.62
CA SER A 243 9.63 17.29 -3.42
C SER A 243 8.50 17.19 -2.38
N TYR A 244 7.95 16.01 -2.12
CA TYR A 244 6.82 15.82 -1.20
C TYR A 244 7.23 15.29 0.17
N ILE A 245 8.42 14.71 0.32
CA ILE A 245 8.88 14.08 1.58
C ILE A 245 8.77 15.03 2.77
N ALA A 246 9.17 16.30 2.60
CA ALA A 246 9.10 17.27 3.68
C ALA A 246 7.64 17.55 4.12
N SER A 247 6.70 17.61 3.18
CA SER A 247 5.28 17.81 3.45
C SER A 247 4.67 16.57 4.13
N TRP A 248 5.01 15.38 3.68
CA TRP A 248 4.58 14.13 4.32
C TRP A 248 5.10 14.00 5.75
N LEU A 249 6.39 14.29 5.98
CA LEU A 249 6.97 14.28 7.33
C LEU A 249 6.24 15.25 8.27
N LYS A 250 5.87 16.44 7.78
CA LYS A 250 5.10 17.40 8.58
C LYS A 250 3.76 16.81 9.01
N VAL A 251 2.99 16.25 8.08
CA VAL A 251 1.68 15.65 8.36
C VAL A 251 1.79 14.44 9.29
N LEU A 252 2.74 13.54 9.04
CA LEU A 252 2.92 12.31 9.81
C LEU A 252 3.41 12.57 11.23
N LYS A 253 4.25 13.59 11.43
CA LYS A 253 4.70 13.99 12.76
C LYS A 253 3.61 14.72 13.56
N ALA A 254 2.68 15.40 12.89
CA ALA A 254 1.56 16.08 13.54
C ALA A 254 0.43 15.10 13.95
N ASP A 255 0.20 14.05 13.17
CA ASP A 255 -0.85 13.06 13.45
C ASP A 255 -0.37 11.63 13.14
N LYS A 256 -0.16 10.83 14.19
CA LYS A 256 0.21 9.41 14.08
C LYS A 256 -0.84 8.52 13.39
N ARG A 257 -2.06 9.02 13.16
CA ARG A 257 -3.10 8.29 12.42
C ARG A 257 -3.10 8.62 10.93
N ALA A 258 -2.44 9.69 10.51
CA ALA A 258 -2.44 10.13 9.12
C ALA A 258 -1.97 9.04 8.15
N ILE A 259 -0.93 8.26 8.49
CA ILE A 259 -0.45 7.16 7.66
C ILE A 259 -1.47 6.02 7.54
N PHE A 260 -2.24 5.76 8.59
CA PHE A 260 -3.30 4.75 8.55
C PHE A 260 -4.44 5.19 7.65
N THR A 261 -4.83 6.45 7.73
CA THR A 261 -5.85 7.06 6.85
C THR A 261 -5.39 7.00 5.40
N ALA A 262 -4.16 7.47 5.11
CA ALA A 262 -3.61 7.44 3.76
C ALA A 262 -3.56 6.02 3.19
N SER A 263 -3.05 5.07 3.98
CA SER A 263 -2.95 3.67 3.57
C SER A 263 -4.31 2.99 3.36
N SER A 264 -5.32 3.34 4.16
CA SER A 264 -6.69 2.84 3.98
C SER A 264 -7.31 3.36 2.68
N GLN A 265 -7.15 4.66 2.40
CA GLN A 265 -7.63 5.27 1.16
C GLN A 265 -6.87 4.75 -0.07
N ALA A 266 -5.56 4.56 0.03
CA ALA A 266 -4.73 3.97 -1.01
C ALA A 266 -5.16 2.53 -1.34
N LYS A 267 -5.42 1.72 -0.31
CA LYS A 267 -5.97 0.37 -0.46
C LYS A 267 -7.30 0.39 -1.21
N ARG A 268 -8.24 1.24 -0.77
CA ARG A 268 -9.54 1.39 -1.41
C ARG A 268 -9.42 1.79 -2.89
N SER A 269 -8.51 2.71 -3.20
CA SER A 269 -8.23 3.13 -4.57
C SER A 269 -7.67 2.00 -5.43
N SER A 270 -6.69 1.26 -4.91
CA SER A 270 -6.10 0.13 -5.64
C SER A 270 -7.09 -1.01 -5.85
N GLU A 271 -7.91 -1.33 -4.85
CA GLU A 271 -8.97 -2.34 -4.97
C GLU A 271 -9.98 -1.93 -6.05
N PHE A 272 -10.45 -0.68 -6.04
CA PHE A 272 -11.33 -0.17 -7.09
C PHE A 272 -10.71 -0.30 -8.49
N LEU A 273 -9.45 0.10 -8.67
CA LEU A 273 -8.76 -0.02 -9.95
C LEU A 273 -8.61 -1.48 -10.41
N ILE A 274 -8.29 -2.39 -9.50
CA ILE A 274 -8.02 -3.79 -9.83
C ILE A 274 -9.31 -4.58 -10.05
N THR A 275 -10.36 -4.38 -9.26
CA THR A 275 -11.60 -5.16 -9.35
C THR A 275 -12.67 -4.50 -10.21
N ASN A 276 -12.60 -3.20 -10.42
CA ASN A 276 -13.63 -2.35 -11.02
C ASN A 276 -14.99 -2.45 -10.28
N GLU A 277 -14.94 -2.74 -9.00
CA GLU A 277 -16.13 -2.83 -8.15
C GLU A 277 -16.13 -1.67 -7.15
N PRO A 278 -17.31 -1.09 -6.85
CA PRO A 278 -17.40 -0.12 -5.78
C PRO A 278 -16.99 -0.79 -4.46
N VAL A 279 -15.97 -0.26 -3.83
CA VAL A 279 -15.52 -0.75 -2.52
C VAL A 279 -16.60 -0.40 -1.49
N ILE A 280 -17.40 -1.38 -1.10
CA ILE A 280 -18.37 -1.24 -0.02
C ILE A 280 -17.60 -0.90 1.25
N GLU A 281 -17.95 0.20 1.90
CA GLU A 281 -17.32 0.60 3.16
C GLU A 281 -17.41 -0.53 4.20
N GLU A 282 -16.34 -1.29 4.35
CA GLU A 282 -16.01 -1.79 5.67
C GLU A 282 -15.50 -0.56 6.43
N ILE A 283 -16.36 0.01 7.25
CA ILE A 283 -16.15 1.25 8.00
C ILE A 283 -14.75 1.20 8.63
N ALA A 284 -13.80 1.89 7.97
CA ALA A 284 -12.52 2.20 8.58
C ALA A 284 -12.77 3.39 9.52
N ALA A 285 -12.88 3.10 10.80
CA ALA A 285 -12.90 4.11 11.85
C ALA A 285 -11.48 4.35 12.36
#